data_be6583f716d2d15d3224776360ce5a9f
#
_entry.id   be6583f716d2d15d3224776360ce5a9f
#
_cell.length_a   1.000
_cell.length_b   1.000
_cell.length_c   1.000
_cell.angle_alpha   90.00
_cell.angle_beta   90.00
_cell.angle_gamma   90.00
#
_symmetry.space_group_name_H-M   'P 1'
#
loop_
_entity.id
_entity.type
_entity.pdbx_description
1 polymer ?
#
loop_
_entity_poly.entity_id
_entity_poly.type
_entity_poly.pdbx_seq_one_letter_code
_entity_poly.pdbx_strand_id
1 'polypeptide(L)'
;MAARPGASFRRILNTVMSFGALDLGIDLGTANTLVCVPGKGLVLIEPSVVAIKTGTNPPSVPLDGRAVGNEAKRMIERTPENIRAIRPLKDGVIADFEITEIMLRYFIQKVQRRSWGMRPRLLISVPSGVTAVQKEAVKNSGLNAGARKVYTVAEPKAGAIGAGLQISEPVGSMIIDIGGGTSEVAVMSLGEIVTLESLNVAGDEMDDAIINYVREMYGLEIGHRTAEEVKIAIGSAYPLQEEVTYEIRGKDIAAGLPRRLEISSAEIREAISRPVLQIIDAAKSCLDRTPPELASDLLDTGITVVGGGALIPGLSERMAEESGLPVRVADDPLTAVARGTALLLERIDEYESVLAD
;
A
#
# COMPACT_ATOMS: atom_id res chain seq x y z
N MET A 1 -19.48 -43.91 8.53
CA MET A 1 -18.84 -42.56 8.48
C MET A 1 -17.76 -42.54 9.56
N ALA A 2 -16.51 -42.81 9.20
CA ALA A 2 -15.39 -42.87 10.14
C ALA A 2 -14.61 -41.57 10.06
N ALA A 3 -14.54 -40.84 11.16
CA ALA A 3 -13.76 -39.60 11.28
C ALA A 3 -12.27 -39.89 11.07
N ARG A 4 -11.63 -39.16 10.16
CA ARG A 4 -10.19 -39.27 9.90
C ARG A 4 -9.39 -38.74 11.11
N PRO A 5 -8.54 -39.56 11.75
CA PRO A 5 -7.82 -39.19 12.98
C PRO A 5 -6.61 -38.24 12.73
N GLY A 6 -6.35 -37.83 11.50
CA GLY A 6 -5.19 -37.00 11.16
C GLY A 6 -5.32 -35.49 11.40
N ALA A 7 -6.53 -34.94 11.44
CA ALA A 7 -6.74 -33.49 11.54
C ALA A 7 -6.45 -32.95 12.96
N SER A 8 -6.76 -33.74 13.99
CA SER A 8 -6.56 -33.33 15.39
C SER A 8 -5.08 -33.32 15.79
N PHE A 9 -4.32 -34.31 15.30
CA PHE A 9 -2.88 -34.40 15.61
C PHE A 9 -2.05 -33.31 14.89
N ARG A 10 -2.41 -32.96 13.64
CA ARG A 10 -1.82 -31.82 12.92
C ARG A 10 -2.14 -30.49 13.61
N ARG A 11 -3.37 -30.30 14.13
CA ARG A 11 -3.74 -29.11 14.89
C ARG A 11 -2.91 -28.97 16.17
N ILE A 12 -2.71 -30.05 16.94
CA ILE A 12 -1.91 -30.04 18.16
C ILE A 12 -0.42 -29.79 17.82
N LEU A 13 0.11 -30.43 16.77
CA LEU A 13 1.50 -30.22 16.34
C LEU A 13 1.71 -28.78 15.86
N ASN A 14 0.79 -28.20 15.10
CA ASN A 14 0.86 -26.79 14.68
C ASN A 14 0.76 -25.84 15.87
N THR A 15 -0.06 -26.14 16.86
CA THR A 15 -0.18 -25.34 18.09
C THR A 15 1.09 -25.42 18.94
N VAL A 16 1.73 -26.59 19.04
CA VAL A 16 2.98 -26.76 19.81
C VAL A 16 4.17 -26.20 19.04
N MET A 17 4.19 -26.24 17.72
CA MET A 17 5.26 -25.62 16.88
C MET A 17 5.07 -24.12 16.66
N SER A 18 3.89 -23.55 16.96
CA SER A 18 3.66 -22.10 16.90
C SER A 18 4.14 -21.33 18.14
N PHE A 19 4.71 -22.02 19.13
CA PHE A 19 5.20 -21.43 20.38
C PHE A 19 6.47 -20.57 20.23
N GLY A 20 6.63 -19.83 19.12
CA GLY A 20 7.80 -18.95 19.02
C GLY A 20 7.89 -18.04 17.80
N ALA A 21 7.45 -18.41 16.61
CA ALA A 21 7.43 -17.51 15.47
C ALA A 21 6.07 -16.81 15.34
N LEU A 22 6.10 -15.48 15.25
CA LEU A 22 4.91 -14.71 14.96
C LEU A 22 4.63 -14.81 13.45
N ASP A 23 3.45 -15.28 13.06
CA ASP A 23 3.00 -15.19 11.69
C ASP A 23 2.74 -13.71 11.34
N LEU A 24 3.04 -13.29 10.11
CA LEU A 24 3.04 -11.89 9.71
C LEU A 24 2.14 -11.67 8.51
N GLY A 25 1.15 -10.80 8.65
CA GLY A 25 0.45 -10.17 7.54
C GLY A 25 1.23 -8.95 7.08
N ILE A 26 1.56 -8.89 5.80
CA ILE A 26 2.39 -7.82 5.24
C ILE A 26 1.64 -7.15 4.09
N ASP A 27 1.44 -5.86 4.23
CA ASP A 27 1.12 -4.98 3.10
C ASP A 27 2.43 -4.46 2.53
N LEU A 28 2.78 -4.95 1.33
CA LEU A 28 4.05 -4.65 0.66
C LEU A 28 3.86 -3.54 -0.37
N GLY A 29 3.55 -2.33 0.11
CA GLY A 29 3.24 -1.18 -0.74
C GLY A 29 4.47 -0.48 -1.33
N THR A 30 4.26 0.26 -2.43
CA THR A 30 5.28 1.06 -3.11
C THR A 30 5.90 2.13 -2.20
N ALA A 31 5.08 2.85 -1.44
CA ALA A 31 5.53 3.92 -0.55
C ALA A 31 5.92 3.40 0.84
N ASN A 32 5.10 2.56 1.44
CA ASN A 32 5.29 2.03 2.79
C ASN A 32 5.03 0.52 2.82
N THR A 33 5.76 -0.17 3.68
CA THR A 33 5.49 -1.56 4.07
C THR A 33 4.89 -1.55 5.47
N LEU A 34 3.73 -2.19 5.62
CA LEU A 34 3.05 -2.34 6.91
C LEU A 34 3.05 -3.81 7.32
N VAL A 35 3.29 -4.07 8.61
CA VAL A 35 3.28 -5.44 9.14
C VAL A 35 2.31 -5.53 10.30
N CYS A 36 1.36 -6.44 10.18
CA CYS A 36 0.44 -6.83 11.24
C CYS A 36 0.76 -8.24 11.76
N VAL A 37 0.51 -8.45 13.04
CA VAL A 37 0.61 -9.77 13.67
C VAL A 37 -0.78 -10.19 14.11
N PRO A 38 -1.24 -11.41 13.76
CA PRO A 38 -2.49 -11.97 14.23
C PRO A 38 -2.65 -11.80 15.76
N GLY A 39 -3.81 -11.29 16.18
CA GLY A 39 -4.12 -11.03 17.59
C GLY A 39 -3.36 -9.88 18.26
N LYS A 40 -2.42 -9.22 17.58
CA LYS A 40 -1.67 -8.06 18.10
C LYS A 40 -1.89 -6.78 17.29
N GLY A 41 -2.44 -6.91 16.08
CA GLY A 41 -2.63 -5.78 15.17
C GLY A 41 -1.34 -5.29 14.53
N LEU A 42 -1.30 -4.00 14.20
CA LEU A 42 -0.19 -3.34 13.54
C LEU A 42 1.05 -3.27 14.44
N VAL A 43 2.19 -3.74 13.94
CA VAL A 43 3.46 -3.79 14.70
C VAL A 43 4.60 -3.03 14.03
N LEU A 44 4.46 -2.71 12.73
CA LEU A 44 5.46 -1.95 11.98
C LEU A 44 4.81 -1.17 10.86
N ILE A 45 5.23 0.09 10.70
CA ILE A 45 5.04 0.94 9.53
C ILE A 45 6.41 1.50 9.18
N GLU A 46 6.90 1.18 8.00
CA GLU A 46 8.19 1.67 7.52
C GLU A 46 8.12 2.00 6.02
N PRO A 47 8.78 3.06 5.56
CA PRO A 47 8.92 3.31 4.14
C PRO A 47 9.57 2.14 3.40
N SER A 48 9.08 1.86 2.20
CA SER A 48 9.65 0.83 1.31
C SER A 48 10.90 1.36 0.60
N VAL A 49 11.94 1.65 1.38
CA VAL A 49 13.20 2.26 0.92
C VAL A 49 14.40 1.56 1.53
N VAL A 50 15.44 1.34 0.74
CA VAL A 50 16.73 0.80 1.18
C VAL A 50 17.85 1.68 0.63
N ALA A 51 18.80 2.07 1.46
CA ALA A 51 20.03 2.68 0.98
C ALA A 51 21.11 1.60 0.78
N ILE A 52 21.82 1.67 -0.34
CA ILE A 52 22.91 0.76 -0.68
C ILE A 52 24.17 1.53 -1.08
N LYS A 53 25.32 0.91 -0.88
CA LYS A 53 26.59 1.39 -1.42
C LYS A 53 26.69 1.01 -2.89
N THR A 54 27.01 1.99 -3.74
CA THR A 54 27.25 1.74 -5.17
C THR A 54 28.51 0.92 -5.40
N GLY A 55 28.48 0.03 -6.43
CA GLY A 55 29.64 -0.78 -6.81
C GLY A 55 29.94 -1.97 -5.89
N THR A 56 29.06 -2.33 -4.97
CA THR A 56 29.18 -3.55 -4.18
C THR A 56 28.28 -4.67 -4.73
N ASN A 57 28.82 -5.89 -4.78
CA ASN A 57 28.06 -7.09 -5.14
C ASN A 57 28.48 -8.23 -4.19
N PRO A 58 27.59 -8.74 -3.32
CA PRO A 58 26.19 -8.32 -3.15
C PRO A 58 26.02 -6.88 -2.62
N PRO A 59 24.83 -6.27 -2.77
CA PRO A 59 24.54 -4.92 -2.27
C PRO A 59 24.84 -4.79 -0.78
N SER A 60 25.60 -3.76 -0.42
CA SER A 60 25.95 -3.48 0.97
C SER A 60 25.11 -2.32 1.50
N VAL A 61 24.38 -2.56 2.60
CA VAL A 61 23.55 -1.55 3.28
C VAL A 61 24.40 -0.76 4.27
N PRO A 62 24.47 0.58 4.17
CA PRO A 62 25.16 1.43 5.14
C PRO A 62 24.63 1.30 6.58
N LEU A 63 25.30 1.94 7.53
CA LEU A 63 24.93 1.96 8.95
C LEU A 63 24.80 0.56 9.56
N ASP A 64 25.75 -0.34 9.24
CA ASP A 64 25.75 -1.73 9.70
C ASP A 64 24.45 -2.49 9.37
N GLY A 65 23.95 -2.29 8.14
CA GLY A 65 22.74 -2.94 7.68
C GLY A 65 21.43 -2.27 8.10
N ARG A 66 21.49 -1.08 8.72
CA ARG A 66 20.31 -0.40 9.28
C ARG A 66 19.70 0.69 8.38
N ALA A 67 20.34 1.01 7.26
CA ALA A 67 19.82 2.00 6.32
C ALA A 67 18.65 1.43 5.49
N VAL A 68 17.56 1.07 6.17
CA VAL A 68 16.29 0.54 5.63
C VAL A 68 15.13 1.29 6.28
N GLY A 69 14.03 1.47 5.55
CA GLY A 69 12.84 2.13 6.05
C GLY A 69 13.07 3.61 6.33
N ASN A 70 12.71 4.07 7.52
CA ASN A 70 12.81 5.46 7.93
C ASN A 70 14.24 6.03 7.81
N GLU A 71 15.26 5.23 8.14
CA GLU A 71 16.64 5.68 8.00
C GLU A 71 17.03 5.89 6.54
N ALA A 72 16.60 5.00 5.64
CA ALA A 72 16.86 5.15 4.21
C ALA A 72 16.03 6.30 3.59
N LYS A 73 14.76 6.50 4.01
CA LYS A 73 13.90 7.59 3.52
C LYS A 73 14.55 8.96 3.77
N ARG A 74 15.23 9.15 4.91
CA ARG A 74 15.96 10.39 5.22
C ARG A 74 17.13 10.67 4.29
N MET A 75 17.60 9.62 3.59
CA MET A 75 18.74 9.70 2.68
C MET A 75 18.34 10.00 1.22
N ILE A 76 17.05 9.87 0.86
CA ILE A 76 16.57 10.15 -0.49
C ILE A 76 16.97 11.57 -0.89
N GLU A 77 17.54 11.74 -2.09
CA GLU A 77 18.02 13.02 -2.66
C GLU A 77 19.09 13.74 -1.82
N ARG A 78 19.72 13.06 -0.85
CA ARG A 78 20.74 13.62 0.07
C ARG A 78 21.97 12.74 0.17
N THR A 79 22.10 11.73 -0.65
CA THR A 79 23.23 10.79 -0.61
C THR A 79 24.40 11.28 -1.46
N PRO A 80 25.66 11.05 -1.01
CA PRO A 80 26.82 11.19 -1.87
C PRO A 80 26.80 10.11 -2.98
N GLU A 81 27.62 10.29 -4.02
CA GLU A 81 27.64 9.43 -5.22
C GLU A 81 27.82 7.91 -4.93
N ASN A 82 28.50 7.61 -3.83
CA ASN A 82 28.77 6.21 -3.43
C ASN A 82 27.64 5.55 -2.64
N ILE A 83 26.50 6.24 -2.41
CA ILE A 83 25.31 5.71 -1.74
C ILE A 83 24.08 6.08 -2.57
N ARG A 84 23.16 5.12 -2.74
CA ARG A 84 21.86 5.34 -3.38
C ARG A 84 20.75 4.86 -2.47
N ALA A 85 19.74 5.71 -2.22
CA ALA A 85 18.48 5.30 -1.63
C ALA A 85 17.55 4.84 -2.77
N ILE A 86 17.03 3.62 -2.67
CA ILE A 86 16.26 2.93 -3.71
C ILE A 86 14.91 2.53 -3.12
N ARG A 87 13.84 2.77 -3.89
CA ARG A 87 12.53 2.13 -3.67
C ARG A 87 12.53 0.83 -4.48
N PRO A 88 12.52 -0.35 -3.83
CA PRO A 88 12.62 -1.63 -4.54
C PRO A 88 11.30 -2.06 -5.18
N LEU A 89 10.21 -1.35 -4.86
CA LEU A 89 8.88 -1.53 -5.43
C LEU A 89 8.53 -0.32 -6.29
N LYS A 90 7.91 -0.56 -7.43
CA LYS A 90 7.36 0.45 -8.32
C LYS A 90 6.02 -0.03 -8.85
N ASP A 91 5.01 0.84 -8.81
CA ASP A 91 3.66 0.53 -9.30
C ASP A 91 3.12 -0.80 -8.73
N GLY A 92 3.33 -1.01 -7.42
CA GLY A 92 2.91 -2.21 -6.70
C GLY A 92 3.68 -3.49 -7.00
N VAL A 93 4.68 -3.46 -7.88
CA VAL A 93 5.48 -4.65 -8.24
C VAL A 93 6.94 -4.53 -7.83
N ILE A 94 7.60 -5.69 -7.66
CA ILE A 94 9.03 -5.72 -7.35
C ILE A 94 9.83 -5.29 -8.58
N ALA A 95 10.51 -4.15 -8.47
CA ALA A 95 11.46 -3.66 -9.47
C ALA A 95 12.89 -4.19 -9.23
N ASP A 96 13.24 -4.47 -7.97
CA ASP A 96 14.54 -5.02 -7.58
C ASP A 96 14.37 -6.12 -6.53
N PHE A 97 14.60 -7.36 -6.94
CA PHE A 97 14.39 -8.55 -6.09
C PHE A 97 15.35 -8.62 -4.91
N GLU A 98 16.64 -8.34 -5.15
CA GLU A 98 17.67 -8.45 -4.13
C GLU A 98 17.47 -7.40 -3.04
N ILE A 99 17.12 -6.19 -3.43
CA ILE A 99 16.84 -5.10 -2.50
C ILE A 99 15.53 -5.35 -1.74
N THR A 100 14.50 -5.91 -2.39
CA THR A 100 13.25 -6.32 -1.72
C THR A 100 13.51 -7.40 -0.68
N GLU A 101 14.33 -8.39 -0.99
CA GLU A 101 14.71 -9.45 -0.04
C GLU A 101 15.43 -8.87 1.19
N ILE A 102 16.38 -7.96 0.99
CA ILE A 102 17.09 -7.25 2.08
C ILE A 102 16.08 -6.50 2.95
N MET A 103 15.15 -5.78 2.34
CA MET A 103 14.11 -5.01 3.04
C MET A 103 13.20 -5.93 3.87
N LEU A 104 12.64 -6.96 3.26
CA LEU A 104 11.76 -7.92 3.94
C LEU A 104 12.49 -8.63 5.09
N ARG A 105 13.73 -9.06 4.89
CA ARG A 105 14.56 -9.68 5.91
C ARG A 105 14.75 -8.74 7.11
N TYR A 106 15.03 -7.46 6.86
CA TYR A 106 15.18 -6.46 7.91
C TYR A 106 13.86 -6.28 8.71
N PHE A 107 12.70 -6.17 8.03
CA PHE A 107 11.42 -6.00 8.68
C PHE A 107 11.01 -7.25 9.48
N ILE A 108 11.18 -8.44 8.93
CA ILE A 108 10.93 -9.71 9.63
C ILE A 108 11.78 -9.78 10.91
N GLN A 109 13.08 -9.50 10.82
CA GLN A 109 13.99 -9.51 11.98
C GLN A 109 13.61 -8.46 13.02
N LYS A 110 13.19 -7.27 12.59
CA LYS A 110 12.76 -6.17 13.47
C LYS A 110 11.54 -6.54 14.29
N VAL A 111 10.57 -7.24 13.71
CA VAL A 111 9.36 -7.70 14.39
C VAL A 111 9.63 -8.93 15.26
N GLN A 112 10.50 -9.82 14.83
CA GLN A 112 10.76 -11.12 15.49
C GLN A 112 11.90 -11.13 16.52
N ARG A 113 12.33 -9.98 17.02
CA ARG A 113 13.52 -9.81 17.91
C ARG A 113 13.70 -10.84 19.05
N ARG A 114 12.67 -11.63 19.39
CA ARG A 114 12.69 -12.62 20.50
C ARG A 114 12.49 -14.07 20.07
N SER A 115 12.34 -14.35 18.78
CA SER A 115 11.99 -15.70 18.27
C SER A 115 13.18 -16.35 17.58
N TRP A 116 14.23 -16.70 18.36
CA TRP A 116 15.44 -17.32 17.83
C TRP A 116 15.14 -18.69 17.20
N GLY A 117 15.38 -18.85 15.91
CA GLY A 117 15.34 -20.13 15.19
C GLY A 117 13.99 -20.53 14.57
N MET A 118 12.91 -19.80 14.80
CA MET A 118 11.60 -20.10 14.19
C MET A 118 11.28 -19.16 13.03
N ARG A 119 10.86 -19.76 11.90
CA ARG A 119 10.54 -19.04 10.68
C ARG A 119 9.03 -18.77 10.58
N PRO A 120 8.57 -17.51 10.30
CA PRO A 120 7.16 -17.18 10.20
C PRO A 120 6.50 -17.76 8.96
N ARG A 121 5.16 -17.87 8.99
CA ARG A 121 4.35 -17.80 7.78
C ARG A 121 4.14 -16.33 7.44
N LEU A 122 4.14 -16.00 6.15
CA LEU A 122 3.79 -14.67 5.66
C LEU A 122 2.54 -14.76 4.80
N LEU A 123 1.66 -13.81 4.93
CA LEU A 123 0.63 -13.48 3.95
C LEU A 123 0.92 -12.07 3.44
N ILE A 124 1.26 -11.95 2.17
CA ILE A 124 1.67 -10.68 1.55
C ILE A 124 0.57 -10.23 0.59
N SER A 125 0.10 -8.99 0.73
CA SER A 125 -0.79 -8.39 -0.26
C SER A 125 -0.02 -8.09 -1.55
N VAL A 126 -0.70 -8.23 -2.66
CA VAL A 126 -0.17 -7.91 -3.99
C VAL A 126 -1.27 -7.26 -4.82
N PRO A 127 -0.94 -6.34 -5.73
CA PRO A 127 -1.92 -5.80 -6.64
C PRO A 127 -2.61 -6.89 -7.45
N SER A 128 -3.89 -6.71 -7.75
CA SER A 128 -4.69 -7.73 -8.45
C SER A 128 -4.22 -7.97 -9.89
N GLY A 129 -3.63 -6.96 -10.53
CA GLY A 129 -3.12 -7.02 -11.90
C GLY A 129 -1.76 -7.71 -12.07
N VAL A 130 -1.14 -8.22 -11.00
CA VAL A 130 0.19 -8.84 -11.09
C VAL A 130 0.16 -10.18 -11.80
N THR A 131 1.17 -10.44 -12.61
CA THR A 131 1.33 -11.71 -13.32
C THR A 131 1.71 -12.86 -12.37
N ALA A 132 1.50 -14.11 -12.79
CA ALA A 132 1.93 -15.28 -12.03
C ALA A 132 3.44 -15.26 -11.71
N VAL A 133 4.27 -14.75 -12.64
CA VAL A 133 5.72 -14.59 -12.43
C VAL A 133 6.01 -13.59 -11.31
N GLN A 134 5.29 -12.47 -11.27
CA GLN A 134 5.45 -11.45 -10.22
C GLN A 134 4.96 -11.97 -8.86
N LYS A 135 3.84 -12.71 -8.80
CA LYS A 135 3.38 -13.39 -7.57
C LYS A 135 4.45 -14.36 -7.04
N GLU A 136 5.01 -15.17 -7.93
CA GLU A 136 6.06 -16.13 -7.56
C GLU A 136 7.33 -15.42 -7.08
N ALA A 137 7.66 -14.28 -7.66
CA ALA A 137 8.76 -13.44 -7.24
C ALA A 137 8.58 -12.91 -5.81
N VAL A 138 7.37 -12.45 -5.45
CA VAL A 138 7.04 -12.03 -4.08
C VAL A 138 7.16 -13.20 -3.11
N LYS A 139 6.62 -14.39 -3.48
CA LYS A 139 6.75 -15.61 -2.67
C LYS A 139 8.22 -15.97 -2.42
N ASN A 140 9.05 -15.97 -3.47
CA ASN A 140 10.47 -16.28 -3.38
C ASN A 140 11.24 -15.26 -2.54
N SER A 141 10.98 -13.96 -2.69
CA SER A 141 11.60 -12.91 -1.86
C SER A 141 11.28 -13.10 -0.38
N GLY A 142 10.02 -13.45 -0.04
CA GLY A 142 9.63 -13.75 1.32
C GLY A 142 10.31 -15.01 1.90
N LEU A 143 10.42 -16.08 1.11
CA LEU A 143 11.12 -17.30 1.51
C LEU A 143 12.62 -17.05 1.75
N ASN A 144 13.27 -16.33 0.84
CA ASN A 144 14.69 -15.97 0.95
C ASN A 144 14.94 -15.00 2.11
N ALA A 145 13.98 -14.12 2.42
CA ALA A 145 14.04 -13.25 3.59
C ALA A 145 13.91 -13.99 4.92
N GLY A 146 13.57 -15.30 4.90
CA GLY A 146 13.58 -16.17 6.08
C GLY A 146 12.22 -16.73 6.49
N ALA A 147 11.18 -16.56 5.70
CA ALA A 147 9.89 -17.21 5.95
C ALA A 147 9.95 -18.73 5.74
N ARG A 148 9.07 -19.47 6.43
CA ARG A 148 8.88 -20.93 6.18
C ARG A 148 7.83 -21.20 5.09
N LYS A 149 6.86 -20.33 4.94
CA LYS A 149 5.80 -20.37 3.94
C LYS A 149 5.32 -18.96 3.62
N VAL A 150 5.03 -18.68 2.37
CA VAL A 150 4.52 -17.40 1.91
C VAL A 150 3.25 -17.65 1.11
N TYR A 151 2.21 -16.90 1.44
CA TYR A 151 0.95 -16.81 0.72
C TYR A 151 0.81 -15.41 0.14
N THR A 152 0.00 -15.26 -0.87
CA THR A 152 -0.34 -13.97 -1.46
C THR A 152 -1.84 -13.77 -1.47
N VAL A 153 -2.29 -12.53 -1.39
CA VAL A 153 -3.71 -12.13 -1.49
C VAL A 153 -3.81 -10.83 -2.27
N ALA A 154 -4.87 -10.65 -3.04
CA ALA A 154 -5.14 -9.39 -3.74
C ALA A 154 -5.39 -8.25 -2.74
N GLU A 155 -4.78 -7.07 -2.99
CA GLU A 155 -4.91 -5.88 -2.14
C GLU A 155 -6.36 -5.49 -1.87
N PRO A 156 -7.28 -5.40 -2.88
CA PRO A 156 -8.66 -5.04 -2.61
C PRO A 156 -9.39 -6.04 -1.71
N LYS A 157 -9.09 -7.35 -1.85
CA LYS A 157 -9.68 -8.39 -1.00
C LYS A 157 -9.21 -8.25 0.46
N ALA A 158 -7.92 -8.05 0.65
CA ALA A 158 -7.37 -7.79 1.97
C ALA A 158 -7.91 -6.47 2.55
N GLY A 159 -7.91 -5.40 1.74
CA GLY A 159 -8.44 -4.09 2.14
C GLY A 159 -9.90 -4.14 2.58
N ALA A 160 -10.75 -4.84 1.83
CA ALA A 160 -12.17 -5.01 2.17
C ALA A 160 -12.37 -5.74 3.51
N ILE A 161 -11.66 -6.85 3.72
CA ILE A 161 -11.70 -7.60 4.97
C ILE A 161 -11.19 -6.74 6.13
N GLY A 162 -10.08 -6.02 5.93
CA GLY A 162 -9.50 -5.13 6.93
C GLY A 162 -10.37 -3.90 7.24
N ALA A 163 -11.15 -3.43 6.27
CA ALA A 163 -12.15 -2.38 6.45
C ALA A 163 -13.48 -2.88 7.06
N GLY A 164 -13.61 -4.20 7.28
CA GLY A 164 -14.79 -4.81 7.88
C GLY A 164 -15.98 -4.97 6.93
N LEU A 165 -15.75 -4.96 5.60
CA LEU A 165 -16.78 -5.24 4.62
C LEU A 165 -17.17 -6.73 4.67
N GLN A 166 -18.46 -7.02 4.57
CA GLN A 166 -18.99 -8.38 4.56
C GLN A 166 -19.03 -8.95 3.13
N ILE A 167 -17.84 -9.14 2.55
CA ILE A 167 -17.70 -9.57 1.15
C ILE A 167 -18.19 -11.00 0.87
N SER A 168 -18.42 -11.81 1.91
CA SER A 168 -18.87 -13.21 1.77
C SER A 168 -20.34 -13.35 1.42
N GLU A 169 -21.12 -12.30 1.59
CA GLU A 169 -22.55 -12.27 1.30
C GLU A 169 -22.78 -12.10 -0.21
N PRO A 170 -23.96 -12.55 -0.75
CA PRO A 170 -24.34 -12.37 -2.15
C PRO A 170 -24.85 -10.95 -2.40
N VAL A 171 -24.08 -9.96 -2.00
CA VAL A 171 -24.37 -8.52 -2.11
C VAL A 171 -23.15 -7.81 -2.67
N GLY A 172 -23.37 -6.85 -3.57
CA GLY A 172 -22.32 -6.03 -4.14
C GLY A 172 -21.64 -5.15 -3.09
N SER A 173 -20.32 -5.26 -2.96
CA SER A 173 -19.48 -4.40 -2.11
C SER A 173 -18.36 -3.80 -2.94
N MET A 174 -18.24 -2.48 -2.95
CA MET A 174 -17.21 -1.78 -3.71
C MET A 174 -16.13 -1.20 -2.79
N ILE A 175 -14.89 -1.45 -3.15
CA ILE A 175 -13.72 -0.87 -2.49
C ILE A 175 -12.85 -0.13 -3.50
N ILE A 176 -12.24 0.96 -3.04
CA ILE A 176 -11.19 1.68 -3.76
C ILE A 176 -9.98 1.75 -2.83
N ASP A 177 -8.90 1.11 -3.20
CA ASP A 177 -7.61 1.20 -2.51
C ASP A 177 -6.71 2.18 -3.27
N ILE A 178 -6.32 3.27 -2.60
CA ILE A 178 -5.44 4.30 -3.17
C ILE A 178 -4.11 4.26 -2.41
N GLY A 179 -3.15 3.57 -2.98
CA GLY A 179 -1.83 3.39 -2.43
C GLY A 179 -0.84 4.51 -2.75
N GLY A 180 0.46 4.18 -2.75
CA GLY A 180 1.52 5.08 -3.20
C GLY A 180 1.68 5.08 -4.72
N GLY A 181 1.82 3.90 -5.35
CA GLY A 181 2.04 3.77 -6.80
C GLY A 181 0.85 3.21 -7.57
N THR A 182 -0.15 2.64 -6.89
CA THR A 182 -1.31 2.01 -7.54
C THR A 182 -2.61 2.44 -6.88
N SER A 183 -3.67 2.52 -7.68
CA SER A 183 -5.05 2.56 -7.19
C SER A 183 -5.81 1.37 -7.77
N GLU A 184 -6.51 0.65 -6.91
CA GLU A 184 -7.33 -0.51 -7.30
C GLU A 184 -8.79 -0.30 -6.91
N VAL A 185 -9.65 -0.52 -7.86
CA VAL A 185 -11.10 -0.42 -7.71
C VAL A 185 -11.69 -1.80 -7.94
N ALA A 186 -12.39 -2.35 -6.96
CA ALA A 186 -12.99 -3.66 -7.08
C ALA A 186 -14.42 -3.71 -6.56
N VAL A 187 -15.29 -4.40 -7.28
CA VAL A 187 -16.60 -4.84 -6.80
C VAL A 187 -16.50 -6.31 -6.48
N MET A 188 -16.94 -6.67 -5.29
CA MET A 188 -16.87 -8.03 -4.74
C MET A 188 -18.24 -8.53 -4.33
N SER A 189 -18.45 -9.84 -4.46
CA SER A 189 -19.60 -10.57 -3.96
C SER A 189 -19.20 -12.02 -3.73
N LEU A 190 -19.79 -12.70 -2.74
CA LEU A 190 -19.51 -14.11 -2.40
C LEU A 190 -18.01 -14.41 -2.16
N GLY A 191 -17.27 -13.44 -1.66
CA GLY A 191 -15.85 -13.55 -1.36
C GLY A 191 -14.90 -13.40 -2.56
N GLU A 192 -15.44 -13.16 -3.78
CA GLU A 192 -14.66 -13.07 -5.00
C GLU A 192 -14.75 -11.67 -5.64
N ILE A 193 -13.73 -11.30 -6.39
CA ILE A 193 -13.72 -10.06 -7.19
C ILE A 193 -14.53 -10.31 -8.46
N VAL A 194 -15.62 -9.55 -8.64
CA VAL A 194 -16.50 -9.64 -9.82
C VAL A 194 -16.03 -8.68 -10.91
N THR A 195 -15.69 -7.46 -10.52
CA THR A 195 -15.18 -6.43 -11.44
C THR A 195 -13.98 -5.77 -10.83
N LEU A 196 -12.97 -5.52 -11.64
CA LEU A 196 -11.71 -4.92 -11.22
C LEU A 196 -11.26 -3.87 -12.23
N GLU A 197 -10.74 -2.76 -11.71
CA GLU A 197 -9.94 -1.78 -12.44
C GLU A 197 -8.68 -1.50 -11.62
N SER A 198 -7.52 -1.52 -12.27
CA SER A 198 -6.23 -1.23 -11.64
C SER A 198 -5.47 -0.21 -12.47
N LEU A 199 -4.96 0.81 -11.84
CA LEU A 199 -4.23 1.88 -12.51
C LEU A 199 -2.97 2.28 -11.73
N ASN A 200 -1.92 2.64 -12.47
CA ASN A 200 -0.67 3.17 -11.93
C ASN A 200 -0.79 4.69 -11.75
N VAL A 201 -1.83 5.11 -11.06
CA VAL A 201 -2.07 6.52 -10.69
C VAL A 201 -2.50 6.54 -9.23
N ALA A 202 -1.67 7.10 -8.37
CA ALA A 202 -1.88 7.12 -6.93
C ALA A 202 -1.10 8.27 -6.27
N GLY A 203 -0.58 8.06 -5.06
CA GLY A 203 0.11 9.08 -4.29
C GLY A 203 1.37 9.63 -4.95
N ASP A 204 2.15 8.81 -5.64
CA ASP A 204 3.41 9.21 -6.29
C ASP A 204 3.12 10.10 -7.52
N GLU A 205 2.08 9.81 -8.32
CA GLU A 205 1.64 10.67 -9.44
C GLU A 205 1.08 12.01 -8.97
N MET A 206 0.49 12.06 -7.78
CA MET A 206 0.09 13.32 -7.16
C MET A 206 1.31 14.15 -6.74
N ASP A 207 2.37 13.51 -6.22
CA ASP A 207 3.64 14.18 -5.90
C ASP A 207 4.32 14.73 -7.16
N ASP A 208 4.36 13.94 -8.23
CA ASP A 208 4.87 14.36 -9.54
C ASP A 208 4.07 15.54 -10.12
N ALA A 209 2.77 15.52 -9.97
CA ALA A 209 1.90 16.62 -10.41
C ALA A 209 2.19 17.91 -9.63
N ILE A 210 2.44 17.83 -8.32
CA ILE A 210 2.85 18.98 -7.49
C ILE A 210 4.24 19.50 -7.92
N ILE A 211 5.21 18.62 -8.15
CA ILE A 211 6.55 19.01 -8.62
C ILE A 211 6.45 19.77 -9.94
N ASN A 212 5.65 19.25 -10.88
CA ASN A 212 5.47 19.88 -12.19
C ASN A 212 4.76 21.23 -12.09
N TYR A 213 3.69 21.31 -11.28
CA TYR A 213 2.96 22.55 -11.03
C TYR A 213 3.87 23.64 -10.47
N VAL A 214 4.65 23.34 -9.43
CA VAL A 214 5.57 24.28 -8.80
C VAL A 214 6.67 24.71 -9.77
N ARG A 215 7.15 23.79 -10.62
CA ARG A 215 8.13 24.11 -11.66
C ARG A 215 7.58 25.06 -12.71
N GLU A 216 6.38 24.77 -13.22
CA GLU A 216 5.76 25.54 -14.32
C GLU A 216 5.29 26.93 -13.87
N MET A 217 4.62 26.99 -12.70
CA MET A 217 4.03 28.22 -12.22
C MET A 217 5.05 29.17 -11.56
N TYR A 218 6.09 28.61 -10.92
CA TYR A 218 6.99 29.38 -10.08
C TYR A 218 8.46 29.31 -10.46
N GLY A 219 8.82 28.47 -11.43
CA GLY A 219 10.23 28.24 -11.78
C GLY A 219 11.07 27.73 -10.62
N LEU A 220 10.45 26.98 -9.70
CA LEU A 220 11.09 26.42 -8.51
C LEU A 220 11.20 24.91 -8.63
N GLU A 221 12.40 24.37 -8.48
CA GLU A 221 12.67 22.94 -8.46
C GLU A 221 12.59 22.43 -7.02
N ILE A 222 11.66 21.47 -6.76
CA ILE A 222 11.49 20.78 -5.48
C ILE A 222 11.67 19.29 -5.66
N GLY A 223 12.07 18.55 -4.61
CA GLY A 223 12.17 17.10 -4.62
C GLY A 223 10.86 16.42 -4.23
N HIS A 224 10.76 15.11 -4.52
CA HIS A 224 9.58 14.28 -4.19
C HIS A 224 9.23 14.34 -2.71
N ARG A 225 10.21 14.36 -1.83
CA ARG A 225 9.97 14.50 -0.39
C ARG A 225 9.21 15.76 -0.04
N THR A 226 9.57 16.89 -0.62
CA THR A 226 8.88 18.18 -0.39
C THR A 226 7.47 18.14 -0.94
N ALA A 227 7.26 17.54 -2.11
CA ALA A 227 5.94 17.36 -2.71
C ALA A 227 5.04 16.48 -1.84
N GLU A 228 5.53 15.34 -1.34
CA GLU A 228 4.81 14.46 -0.41
C GLU A 228 4.44 15.21 0.89
N GLU A 229 5.39 15.96 1.48
CA GLU A 229 5.15 16.76 2.69
C GLU A 229 4.04 17.80 2.47
N VAL A 230 4.04 18.49 1.34
CA VAL A 230 3.02 19.49 0.97
C VAL A 230 1.67 18.83 0.71
N LYS A 231 1.63 17.74 -0.05
CA LYS A 231 0.41 16.96 -0.31
C LYS A 231 -0.27 16.55 1.01
N ILE A 232 0.51 16.02 1.95
CA ILE A 232 -0.01 15.57 3.25
C ILE A 232 -0.46 16.75 4.10
N ALA A 233 0.26 17.87 4.06
CA ALA A 233 -0.01 19.02 4.93
C ALA A 233 -1.22 19.84 4.49
N ILE A 234 -1.38 20.10 3.18
CA ILE A 234 -2.39 21.04 2.65
C ILE A 234 -3.11 20.53 1.39
N GLY A 235 -2.87 19.29 0.95
CA GLY A 235 -3.56 18.71 -0.20
C GLY A 235 -5.05 18.53 0.09
N SER A 236 -5.90 18.73 -0.92
CA SER A 236 -7.34 18.48 -0.84
C SER A 236 -7.89 18.14 -2.23
N ALA A 237 -8.92 17.31 -2.29
CA ALA A 237 -9.60 16.97 -3.54
C ALA A 237 -10.89 17.79 -3.76
N TYR A 238 -11.33 18.51 -2.74
CA TYR A 238 -12.53 19.35 -2.74
C TYR A 238 -12.22 20.69 -2.07
N PRO A 239 -12.95 21.79 -2.38
CA PRO A 239 -12.74 23.10 -1.73
C PRO A 239 -12.83 23.00 -0.21
N LEU A 240 -11.85 23.56 0.48
CA LEU A 240 -11.83 23.63 1.93
C LEU A 240 -12.70 24.80 2.40
N GLN A 241 -13.20 24.75 3.65
CA GLN A 241 -13.91 25.88 4.25
C GLN A 241 -13.00 27.10 4.41
N GLU A 242 -11.75 26.85 4.79
CA GLU A 242 -10.68 27.85 4.84
C GLU A 242 -9.47 27.29 4.12
N GLU A 243 -9.00 28.02 3.11
CA GLU A 243 -7.77 27.66 2.40
C GLU A 243 -6.57 27.98 3.29
N VAL A 244 -5.59 27.09 3.28
CA VAL A 244 -4.37 27.19 4.09
C VAL A 244 -3.15 27.33 3.19
N THR A 245 -2.06 27.87 3.75
CA THR A 245 -0.80 28.02 3.03
C THR A 245 0.32 27.20 3.70
N TYR A 246 1.36 26.89 2.94
CA TYR A 246 2.53 26.13 3.38
C TYR A 246 3.80 26.70 2.75
N GLU A 247 4.86 26.91 3.55
CA GLU A 247 6.16 27.35 3.04
C GLU A 247 6.92 26.15 2.50
N ILE A 248 7.22 26.14 1.19
CA ILE A 248 8.13 25.20 0.55
C ILE A 248 9.49 25.82 0.26
N ARG A 249 10.50 24.95 0.13
CA ARG A 249 11.86 25.34 -0.19
C ARG A 249 12.36 24.53 -1.37
N GLY A 250 12.98 25.22 -2.30
CA GLY A 250 13.52 24.60 -3.49
C GLY A 250 14.67 25.42 -4.07
N LYS A 251 15.05 25.04 -5.28
CA LYS A 251 16.09 25.73 -6.07
C LYS A 251 15.41 26.54 -7.17
N ASP A 252 15.64 27.83 -7.21
CA ASP A 252 15.22 28.70 -8.31
C ASP A 252 15.92 28.26 -9.60
N ILE A 253 15.15 27.95 -10.62
CA ILE A 253 15.68 27.41 -11.90
C ILE A 253 16.50 28.47 -12.63
N ALA A 254 16.07 29.73 -12.61
CA ALA A 254 16.75 30.82 -13.34
C ALA A 254 18.02 31.28 -12.64
N ALA A 255 17.94 31.45 -11.30
CA ALA A 255 19.06 31.97 -10.52
C ALA A 255 20.02 30.87 -10.03
N GLY A 256 19.58 29.61 -9.98
CA GLY A 256 20.34 28.49 -9.42
C GLY A 256 20.52 28.56 -7.90
N LEU A 257 19.81 29.44 -7.21
CA LEU A 257 19.91 29.69 -5.77
C LEU A 257 18.74 29.09 -4.97
N PRO A 258 18.93 28.75 -3.68
CA PRO A 258 17.83 28.37 -2.81
C PRO A 258 16.79 29.48 -2.69
N ARG A 259 15.52 29.15 -2.79
CA ARG A 259 14.39 30.06 -2.65
C ARG A 259 13.28 29.45 -1.80
N ARG A 260 12.56 30.28 -1.08
CA ARG A 260 11.34 29.93 -0.36
C ARG A 260 10.14 30.41 -1.15
N LEU A 261 9.05 29.67 -1.08
CA LEU A 261 7.78 29.98 -1.71
C LEU A 261 6.65 29.59 -0.75
N GLU A 262 5.65 30.44 -0.64
CA GLU A 262 4.39 30.12 0.02
C GLU A 262 3.40 29.64 -1.05
N ILE A 263 2.79 28.48 -0.83
CA ILE A 263 1.82 27.85 -1.74
C ILE A 263 0.54 27.51 -0.98
N SER A 264 -0.60 27.68 -1.62
CA SER A 264 -1.92 27.48 -1.01
C SER A 264 -2.48 26.08 -1.28
N SER A 265 -3.41 25.65 -0.41
CA SER A 265 -4.18 24.41 -0.60
C SER A 265 -5.02 24.41 -1.88
N ALA A 266 -5.50 25.59 -2.32
CA ALA A 266 -6.19 25.72 -3.60
C ALA A 266 -5.30 25.37 -4.80
N GLU A 267 -4.04 25.80 -4.78
CA GLU A 267 -3.07 25.49 -5.82
C GLU A 267 -2.66 24.01 -5.81
N ILE A 268 -2.50 23.42 -4.62
CA ILE A 268 -2.21 21.98 -4.52
C ILE A 268 -3.40 21.16 -5.02
N ARG A 269 -4.63 21.55 -4.72
CA ARG A 269 -5.85 20.92 -5.27
C ARG A 269 -5.90 20.98 -6.78
N GLU A 270 -5.52 22.12 -7.37
CA GLU A 270 -5.41 22.26 -8.83
C GLU A 270 -4.37 21.30 -9.38
N ALA A 271 -3.18 21.28 -8.79
CA ALA A 271 -2.08 20.41 -9.21
C ALA A 271 -2.47 18.92 -9.23
N ILE A 272 -3.10 18.41 -8.17
CA ILE A 272 -3.48 16.99 -8.06
C ILE A 272 -4.83 16.66 -8.71
N SER A 273 -5.53 17.64 -9.29
CA SER A 273 -6.88 17.41 -9.86
C SER A 273 -6.91 16.33 -10.93
N ARG A 274 -5.89 16.27 -11.78
CA ARG A 274 -5.83 15.28 -12.87
C ARG A 274 -5.66 13.85 -12.34
N PRO A 275 -4.70 13.51 -11.49
CA PRO A 275 -4.61 12.19 -10.85
C PRO A 275 -5.90 11.79 -10.13
N VAL A 276 -6.51 12.71 -9.38
CA VAL A 276 -7.77 12.45 -8.67
C VAL A 276 -8.89 12.09 -9.64
N LEU A 277 -9.05 12.84 -10.73
CA LEU A 277 -10.06 12.54 -11.75
C LEU A 277 -9.84 11.18 -12.41
N GLN A 278 -8.59 10.80 -12.70
CA GLN A 278 -8.28 9.47 -13.25
C GLN A 278 -8.71 8.33 -12.33
N ILE A 279 -8.55 8.49 -11.01
CA ILE A 279 -9.02 7.50 -10.04
C ILE A 279 -10.56 7.44 -10.02
N ILE A 280 -11.23 8.59 -10.08
CA ILE A 280 -12.70 8.65 -10.14
C ILE A 280 -13.22 8.02 -11.43
N ASP A 281 -12.58 8.28 -12.57
CA ASP A 281 -12.95 7.70 -13.85
C ASP A 281 -12.77 6.17 -13.86
N ALA A 282 -11.73 5.66 -13.19
CA ALA A 282 -11.58 4.23 -13.00
C ALA A 282 -12.70 3.62 -12.14
N ALA A 283 -13.17 4.34 -11.12
CA ALA A 283 -14.33 3.91 -10.34
C ALA A 283 -15.59 3.83 -11.20
N LYS A 284 -15.84 4.85 -12.04
CA LYS A 284 -16.97 4.86 -12.98
C LYS A 284 -16.86 3.72 -14.01
N SER A 285 -15.65 3.48 -14.55
CA SER A 285 -15.39 2.37 -15.49
C SER A 285 -15.64 1.01 -14.86
N CYS A 286 -15.26 0.82 -13.59
CA CYS A 286 -15.53 -0.40 -12.84
C CYS A 286 -17.03 -0.60 -12.64
N LEU A 287 -17.78 0.44 -12.29
CA LEU A 287 -19.24 0.42 -12.13
C LEU A 287 -19.95 0.07 -13.43
N ASP A 288 -19.55 0.66 -14.56
CA ASP A 288 -20.13 0.43 -15.89
C ASP A 288 -20.04 -1.05 -16.31
N ARG A 289 -19.00 -1.76 -15.87
CA ARG A 289 -18.79 -3.19 -16.14
C ARG A 289 -19.38 -4.11 -15.07
N THR A 290 -19.91 -3.56 -14.00
CA THR A 290 -20.48 -4.33 -12.89
C THR A 290 -21.88 -4.85 -13.28
N PRO A 291 -22.21 -6.12 -13.00
CA PRO A 291 -23.55 -6.65 -13.22
C PRO A 291 -24.63 -5.80 -12.56
N PRO A 292 -25.77 -5.54 -13.22
CA PRO A 292 -26.79 -4.61 -12.75
C PRO A 292 -27.28 -4.85 -11.32
N GLU A 293 -27.43 -6.13 -10.90
CA GLU A 293 -27.90 -6.49 -9.56
C GLU A 293 -26.88 -6.05 -8.48
N LEU A 294 -25.59 -6.29 -8.74
CA LEU A 294 -24.54 -5.88 -7.83
C LEU A 294 -24.31 -4.36 -7.84
N ALA A 295 -24.51 -3.72 -8.99
CA ALA A 295 -24.44 -2.27 -9.09
C ALA A 295 -25.59 -1.59 -8.31
N SER A 296 -26.79 -2.20 -8.32
CA SER A 296 -27.93 -1.69 -7.55
C SER A 296 -27.71 -1.79 -6.03
N ASP A 297 -27.01 -2.84 -5.55
CA ASP A 297 -26.68 -2.99 -4.13
C ASP A 297 -25.81 -1.81 -3.64
N LEU A 298 -25.00 -1.21 -4.52
CA LEU A 298 -24.11 -0.10 -4.16
C LEU A 298 -24.84 1.21 -3.83
N LEU A 299 -26.14 1.31 -4.14
CA LEU A 299 -26.96 2.43 -3.65
C LEU A 299 -27.09 2.41 -2.12
N ASP A 300 -27.07 1.22 -1.52
CA ASP A 300 -27.19 1.02 -0.08
C ASP A 300 -25.83 0.79 0.59
N THR A 301 -24.97 -0.05 -0.01
CA THR A 301 -23.66 -0.41 0.55
C THR A 301 -22.61 0.68 0.33
N GLY A 302 -22.73 1.45 -0.75
CA GLY A 302 -21.81 2.52 -1.12
C GLY A 302 -20.41 2.04 -1.53
N ILE A 303 -19.52 3.01 -1.64
CA ILE A 303 -18.10 2.82 -1.94
C ILE A 303 -17.30 2.99 -0.66
N THR A 304 -16.41 2.07 -0.36
CA THR A 304 -15.45 2.20 0.76
C THR A 304 -14.06 2.51 0.22
N VAL A 305 -13.44 3.59 0.71
CA VAL A 305 -12.10 4.00 0.27
C VAL A 305 -11.08 3.65 1.35
N VAL A 306 -9.98 3.02 0.96
CA VAL A 306 -8.85 2.61 1.81
C VAL A 306 -7.53 3.09 1.20
N GLY A 307 -6.41 2.79 1.86
CA GLY A 307 -5.08 3.22 1.46
C GLY A 307 -4.74 4.63 1.93
N GLY A 308 -3.48 5.03 1.71
CA GLY A 308 -2.99 6.35 2.14
C GLY A 308 -3.63 7.53 1.41
N GLY A 309 -4.02 7.33 0.14
CA GLY A 309 -4.71 8.36 -0.66
C GLY A 309 -6.12 8.67 -0.17
N ALA A 310 -6.77 7.74 0.55
CA ALA A 310 -8.07 7.98 1.18
C ALA A 310 -8.05 9.10 2.23
N LEU A 311 -6.87 9.46 2.73
CA LEU A 311 -6.68 10.52 3.72
C LEU A 311 -6.67 11.93 3.11
N ILE A 312 -6.73 12.07 1.79
CA ILE A 312 -6.81 13.38 1.13
C ILE A 312 -8.17 14.02 1.44
N PRO A 313 -8.18 15.19 2.10
CA PRO A 313 -9.42 15.88 2.45
C PRO A 313 -10.32 16.14 1.24
N GLY A 314 -11.60 15.85 1.39
CA GLY A 314 -12.61 16.08 0.36
C GLY A 314 -12.61 15.06 -0.80
N LEU A 315 -11.80 13.99 -0.72
CA LEU A 315 -11.79 12.96 -1.76
C LEU A 315 -13.11 12.17 -1.79
N SER A 316 -13.61 11.77 -0.63
CA SER A 316 -14.90 11.08 -0.50
C SER A 316 -16.07 11.92 -1.01
N GLU A 317 -16.08 13.20 -0.70
CA GLU A 317 -17.10 14.14 -1.16
C GLU A 317 -17.06 14.28 -2.69
N ARG A 318 -15.86 14.42 -3.25
CA ARG A 318 -15.69 14.50 -4.70
C ARG A 318 -16.12 13.22 -5.41
N MET A 319 -15.73 12.08 -4.87
CA MET A 319 -16.15 10.78 -5.42
C MET A 319 -17.66 10.59 -5.34
N ALA A 320 -18.29 10.98 -4.23
CA ALA A 320 -19.75 10.88 -4.07
C ALA A 320 -20.50 11.77 -5.05
N GLU A 321 -20.05 13.01 -5.27
CA GLU A 321 -20.62 13.93 -6.26
C GLU A 321 -20.51 13.38 -7.68
N GLU A 322 -19.37 12.82 -8.02
CA GLU A 322 -19.07 12.34 -9.38
C GLU A 322 -19.67 10.95 -9.71
N SER A 323 -19.84 10.09 -8.69
CA SER A 323 -20.40 8.74 -8.86
C SER A 323 -21.90 8.66 -8.59
N GLY A 324 -22.45 9.61 -7.82
CA GLY A 324 -23.84 9.56 -7.35
C GLY A 324 -24.09 8.49 -6.28
N LEU A 325 -23.06 7.88 -5.73
CA LEU A 325 -23.13 6.83 -4.71
C LEU A 325 -22.63 7.34 -3.35
N PRO A 326 -23.10 6.77 -2.23
CA PRO A 326 -22.52 7.03 -0.93
C PRO A 326 -21.04 6.59 -0.91
N VAL A 327 -20.14 7.48 -0.45
CA VAL A 327 -18.70 7.16 -0.32
C VAL A 327 -18.27 7.36 1.12
N ARG A 328 -17.57 6.39 1.66
CA ARG A 328 -17.02 6.46 3.01
C ARG A 328 -15.54 6.09 3.02
N VAL A 329 -14.78 6.79 3.84
CA VAL A 329 -13.41 6.40 4.17
C VAL A 329 -13.47 5.35 5.28
N ALA A 330 -12.72 4.27 5.16
CA ALA A 330 -12.64 3.23 6.19
C ALA A 330 -12.01 3.78 7.49
N ASP A 331 -12.35 3.18 8.62
CA ASP A 331 -11.63 3.44 9.87
C ASP A 331 -10.17 3.00 9.69
N ASP A 332 -9.23 3.94 9.96
CA ASP A 332 -7.79 3.75 9.76
C ASP A 332 -7.46 3.16 8.35
N PRO A 333 -7.74 3.93 7.27
CA PRO A 333 -7.67 3.43 5.90
C PRO A 333 -6.25 3.04 5.48
N LEU A 334 -5.22 3.66 6.05
CA LEU A 334 -3.82 3.36 5.77
C LEU A 334 -3.43 1.92 6.14
N THR A 335 -4.07 1.35 7.17
CA THR A 335 -3.72 0.02 7.69
C THR A 335 -4.70 -1.07 7.28
N ALA A 336 -5.74 -0.73 6.51
CA ALA A 336 -6.82 -1.67 6.16
C ALA A 336 -6.29 -2.93 5.47
N VAL A 337 -5.43 -2.80 4.47
CA VAL A 337 -4.83 -3.95 3.75
C VAL A 337 -4.02 -4.83 4.71
N ALA A 338 -3.13 -4.23 5.50
CA ALA A 338 -2.31 -4.97 6.47
C ALA A 338 -3.15 -5.66 7.56
N ARG A 339 -4.23 -5.04 8.04
CA ARG A 339 -5.17 -5.66 8.97
C ARG A 339 -5.87 -6.86 8.34
N GLY A 340 -6.32 -6.70 7.09
CA GLY A 340 -6.98 -7.78 6.36
C GLY A 340 -6.07 -8.98 6.14
N THR A 341 -4.80 -8.77 5.82
CA THR A 341 -3.82 -9.88 5.72
C THR A 341 -3.66 -10.62 7.06
N ALA A 342 -3.63 -9.91 8.19
CA ALA A 342 -3.54 -10.53 9.51
C ALA A 342 -4.81 -11.34 9.85
N LEU A 343 -6.01 -10.81 9.58
CA LEU A 343 -7.28 -11.50 9.80
C LEU A 343 -7.41 -12.78 8.97
N LEU A 344 -7.00 -12.73 7.68
CA LEU A 344 -6.94 -13.90 6.82
C LEU A 344 -5.95 -14.95 7.35
N LEU A 345 -4.81 -14.50 7.87
CA LEU A 345 -3.78 -15.39 8.40
C LEU A 345 -4.22 -16.12 9.69
N GLU A 346 -5.07 -15.50 10.50
CA GLU A 346 -5.69 -16.15 11.66
C GLU A 346 -6.55 -17.35 11.27
N ARG A 347 -7.20 -17.28 10.10
CA ARG A 347 -8.12 -18.29 9.57
C ARG A 347 -7.55 -19.03 8.36
N ILE A 348 -6.23 -19.04 8.22
CA ILE A 348 -5.54 -19.53 7.03
C ILE A 348 -5.90 -20.98 6.68
N ASP A 349 -6.12 -21.84 7.70
CA ASP A 349 -6.49 -23.25 7.49
C ASP A 349 -7.87 -23.38 6.82
N GLU A 350 -8.74 -22.37 6.94
CA GLU A 350 -10.05 -22.31 6.27
C GLU A 350 -9.93 -21.78 4.83
N TYR A 351 -8.97 -20.93 4.59
CA TYR A 351 -8.76 -20.23 3.31
C TYR A 351 -7.57 -20.75 2.51
N GLU A 352 -6.84 -21.79 2.97
CA GLU A 352 -5.62 -22.27 2.31
C GLU A 352 -5.88 -22.69 0.85
N SER A 353 -7.06 -23.26 0.56
CA SER A 353 -7.45 -23.64 -0.81
C SER A 353 -7.72 -22.43 -1.72
N VAL A 354 -8.11 -21.30 -1.15
CA VAL A 354 -8.43 -20.04 -1.87
C VAL A 354 -7.19 -19.17 -2.05
N LEU A 355 -6.19 -19.33 -1.18
CA LEU A 355 -4.94 -18.56 -1.19
C LEU A 355 -3.79 -19.28 -1.94
N ALA A 356 -4.03 -20.51 -2.40
CA ALA A 356 -3.02 -21.33 -3.08
C ALA A 356 -2.89 -21.02 -4.58
N ASP A 357 -3.76 -20.20 -5.14
CA ASP A 357 -3.78 -19.84 -6.57
C ASP A 357 -3.00 -18.49 -6.82
#